data_296a688e63d1b8c70d1dc4147ee78a1f
#
_entry.id   296a688e63d1b8c70d1dc4147ee78a1f
#
_cell.length_a   1.000
_cell.length_b   1.000
_cell.length_c   1.000
_cell.angle_alpha   90.00
_cell.angle_beta   90.00
_cell.angle_gamma   90.00
#
_symmetry.space_group_name_H-M   'P 1'
#
loop_
_entity.id
_entity.type
_entity.pdbx_description
1 polymer ?
#
loop_
_entity_poly.entity_id
_entity_poly.type
_entity_poly.pdbx_seq_one_letter_code
_entity_poly.pdbx_strand_id
1 'polypeptide(L)'
;MRTLGVLFTAMRDQHRTRQELSVEVTALRKQVADLKEAMLARRRVEDALRRAEEQLRTLADSAPVGLCLLHADGTPVVANRPFANLLGYDSPAELQRIASTFGIFGGPAELDRLRCTLQSGSPATLLFRRKDGQREALQIVGAGWAEAGLNAVAVRRDDTALPRATPRSA
;
A
#
# COMPACT_ATOMS: atom_id res chain seq x y z
N MET A 1 45.31 38.91 0.98
CA MET A 1 45.23 38.18 2.27
C MET A 1 44.66 36.78 2.22
N ARG A 2 44.16 36.26 1.07
CA ARG A 2 43.62 34.90 0.93
C ARG A 2 44.66 33.78 0.69
N THR A 3 45.85 34.13 0.21
CA THR A 3 46.93 33.19 -0.12
C THR A 3 47.71 32.67 1.08
N LEU A 4 47.79 33.44 2.17
CA LEU A 4 48.47 33.01 3.41
C LEU A 4 47.68 31.91 4.17
N GLY A 5 46.34 31.89 4.10
CA GLY A 5 45.51 30.88 4.76
C GLY A 5 45.65 29.49 4.12
N VAL A 6 45.77 29.44 2.80
CA VAL A 6 45.96 28.20 2.06
C VAL A 6 47.34 27.58 2.27
N LEU A 7 48.36 28.41 2.37
CA LEU A 7 49.72 27.96 2.70
C LEU A 7 49.84 27.45 4.15
N PHE A 8 49.14 28.07 5.10
CA PHE A 8 49.13 27.61 6.49
C PHE A 8 48.37 26.28 6.67
N THR A 9 47.30 26.04 5.93
CA THR A 9 46.59 24.76 5.92
C THR A 9 47.42 23.65 5.24
N ALA A 10 48.10 23.95 4.14
CA ALA A 10 48.99 23.02 3.47
C ALA A 10 50.23 22.66 4.30
N MET A 11 50.81 23.60 5.03
CA MET A 11 51.93 23.33 5.95
C MET A 11 51.50 22.51 7.18
N ARG A 12 50.27 22.67 7.65
CA ARG A 12 49.74 21.92 8.80
C ARG A 12 49.48 20.45 8.46
N ASP A 13 49.18 20.14 7.21
CA ASP A 13 49.01 18.76 6.74
C ASP A 13 50.35 18.01 6.52
N GLN A 14 51.46 18.75 6.28
CA GLN A 14 52.76 18.15 6.10
C GLN A 14 53.44 17.67 7.41
N HIS A 15 52.92 18.08 8.58
CA HIS A 15 53.49 17.72 9.88
C HIS A 15 52.69 16.67 10.65
N ARG A 16 51.68 16.03 10.01
CA ARG A 16 51.04 14.86 10.60
C ARG A 16 52.08 13.74 10.73
N THR A 17 52.33 13.33 11.95
CA THR A 17 53.28 12.22 12.19
C THR A 17 52.77 10.93 11.55
N ARG A 18 53.67 10.10 11.11
CA ARG A 18 53.34 8.76 10.54
C ARG A 18 52.40 7.95 11.46
N GLN A 19 52.51 8.18 12.77
CA GLN A 19 51.67 7.55 13.79
C GLN A 19 50.24 8.09 13.76
N GLU A 20 50.02 9.40 13.64
CA GLU A 20 48.66 9.96 13.55
C GLU A 20 47.92 9.52 12.31
N LEU A 21 48.60 9.44 11.16
CA LEU A 21 48.05 8.92 9.92
C LEU A 21 47.67 7.42 10.04
N SER A 22 48.49 6.62 10.72
CA SER A 22 48.22 5.22 10.96
C SER A 22 46.98 5.01 11.83
N VAL A 23 46.79 5.80 12.87
CA VAL A 23 45.60 5.78 13.75
C VAL A 23 44.37 6.20 12.98
N GLU A 24 44.44 7.27 12.19
CA GLU A 24 43.34 7.76 11.37
C GLU A 24 42.91 6.72 10.33
N VAL A 25 43.86 6.09 9.63
CA VAL A 25 43.57 5.02 8.66
C VAL A 25 42.89 3.83 9.34
N THR A 26 43.32 3.46 10.54
CA THR A 26 42.74 2.35 11.29
C THR A 26 41.30 2.69 11.73
N ALA A 27 41.08 3.91 12.21
CA ALA A 27 39.74 4.40 12.58
C ALA A 27 38.80 4.45 11.37
N LEU A 28 39.25 4.97 10.24
CA LEU A 28 38.46 5.01 9.00
C LEU A 28 38.15 3.61 8.47
N ARG A 29 39.08 2.68 8.52
CA ARG A 29 38.85 1.27 8.15
C ARG A 29 37.77 0.63 9.02
N LYS A 30 37.79 0.90 10.32
CA LYS A 30 36.76 0.42 11.25
C LYS A 30 35.41 1.04 10.89
N GLN A 31 35.33 2.35 10.68
CA GLN A 31 34.07 3.00 10.28
C GLN A 31 33.52 2.43 8.96
N VAL A 32 34.38 2.21 7.98
CA VAL A 32 33.99 1.58 6.71
C VAL A 32 33.46 0.15 6.91
N ALA A 33 34.08 -0.63 7.80
CA ALA A 33 33.62 -1.96 8.13
C ALA A 33 32.24 -1.93 8.81
N ASP A 34 32.08 -1.06 9.81
CA ASP A 34 30.82 -0.88 10.55
C ASP A 34 29.69 -0.40 9.61
N LEU A 35 29.97 0.54 8.71
CA LEU A 35 29.02 1.01 7.70
C LEU A 35 28.63 -0.11 6.70
N LYS A 36 29.59 -0.90 6.25
CA LYS A 36 29.32 -2.04 5.37
C LYS A 36 28.43 -3.08 6.06
N GLU A 37 28.68 -3.37 7.31
CA GLU A 37 27.86 -4.31 8.10
C GLU A 37 26.42 -3.77 8.27
N ALA A 38 26.28 -2.50 8.63
CA ALA A 38 24.98 -1.84 8.73
C ALA A 38 24.20 -1.85 7.40
N MET A 39 24.90 -1.59 6.27
CA MET A 39 24.29 -1.65 4.95
C MET A 39 23.84 -3.07 4.58
N LEU A 40 24.61 -4.09 4.93
CA LEU A 40 24.24 -5.50 4.70
C LEU A 40 23.04 -5.91 5.56
N ALA A 41 23.02 -5.49 6.82
CA ALA A 41 21.89 -5.72 7.71
C ALA A 41 20.61 -5.07 7.18
N ARG A 42 20.69 -3.81 6.77
CA ARG A 42 19.57 -3.09 6.16
C ARG A 42 19.03 -3.80 4.91
N ARG A 43 19.91 -4.20 3.99
CA ARG A 43 19.49 -4.93 2.77
C ARG A 43 18.77 -6.24 3.11
N ARG A 44 19.24 -6.99 4.12
CA ARG A 44 18.57 -8.24 4.56
C ARG A 44 17.14 -7.96 5.04
N VAL A 45 16.95 -6.88 5.80
CA VAL A 45 15.60 -6.48 6.28
C VAL A 45 14.72 -6.05 5.11
N GLU A 46 15.23 -5.22 4.20
CA GLU A 46 14.50 -4.79 3.00
C GLU A 46 14.10 -6.00 2.11
N ASP A 47 15.00 -6.95 1.91
CA ASP A 47 14.72 -8.17 1.13
C ASP A 47 13.71 -9.10 1.84
N ALA A 48 13.75 -9.17 3.17
CA ALA A 48 12.79 -9.93 3.95
C ALA A 48 11.39 -9.30 3.89
N LEU A 49 11.32 -7.97 4.03
CA LEU A 49 10.06 -7.22 3.91
C LEU A 49 9.44 -7.41 2.53
N ARG A 50 10.22 -7.21 1.46
CA ARG A 50 9.72 -7.40 0.09
C ARG A 50 9.17 -8.81 -0.14
N ARG A 51 9.88 -9.84 0.34
CA ARG A 51 9.38 -11.23 0.24
C ARG A 51 8.08 -11.44 1.00
N ALA A 52 7.96 -10.87 2.20
CA ALA A 52 6.74 -10.95 2.98
C ALA A 52 5.56 -10.24 2.28
N GLU A 53 5.79 -9.06 1.70
CA GLU A 53 4.77 -8.34 0.92
C GLU A 53 4.33 -9.12 -0.32
N GLU A 54 5.26 -9.72 -1.07
CA GLU A 54 4.96 -10.58 -2.22
C GLU A 54 4.14 -11.81 -1.83
N GLN A 55 4.47 -12.44 -0.70
CA GLN A 55 3.72 -13.58 -0.16
C GLN A 55 2.30 -13.18 0.24
N LEU A 56 2.14 -12.07 0.97
CA LEU A 56 0.82 -11.55 1.37
C LEU A 56 -0.02 -11.20 0.15
N ARG A 57 0.57 -10.57 -0.86
CA ARG A 57 -0.11 -10.27 -2.12
C ARG A 57 -0.58 -11.54 -2.83
N THR A 58 0.28 -12.54 -2.93
CA THR A 58 -0.07 -13.83 -3.55
C THR A 58 -1.23 -14.50 -2.82
N LEU A 59 -1.20 -14.50 -1.48
CA LEU A 59 -2.29 -15.04 -0.66
C LEU A 59 -3.59 -14.26 -0.88
N ALA A 60 -3.53 -12.92 -0.87
CA ALA A 60 -4.69 -12.09 -1.12
C ALA A 60 -5.27 -12.30 -2.52
N ASP A 61 -4.42 -12.45 -3.54
CA ASP A 61 -4.87 -12.69 -4.92
C ASP A 61 -5.43 -14.09 -5.15
N SER A 62 -5.06 -15.07 -4.32
CA SER A 62 -5.61 -16.43 -4.34
C SER A 62 -6.90 -16.59 -3.52
N ALA A 63 -7.26 -15.59 -2.73
CA ALA A 63 -8.48 -15.65 -1.91
C ALA A 63 -9.74 -15.70 -2.80
N PRO A 64 -10.77 -16.47 -2.42
CA PRO A 64 -12.03 -16.55 -3.18
C PRO A 64 -12.93 -15.32 -3.01
N VAL A 65 -12.45 -14.30 -2.32
CA VAL A 65 -13.17 -13.07 -1.99
C VAL A 65 -12.39 -11.84 -2.44
N GLY A 66 -13.10 -10.80 -2.82
CA GLY A 66 -12.51 -9.49 -3.06
C GLY A 66 -12.06 -8.85 -1.75
N LEU A 67 -10.80 -8.49 -1.63
CA LEU A 67 -10.24 -7.77 -0.49
C LEU A 67 -9.86 -6.36 -0.93
N CYS A 68 -10.24 -5.38 -0.13
CA CYS A 68 -9.89 -3.99 -0.40
C CYS A 68 -9.64 -3.22 0.89
N LEU A 69 -8.64 -2.33 0.85
CA LEU A 69 -8.45 -1.27 1.85
C LEU A 69 -8.99 0.03 1.27
N LEU A 70 -9.82 0.72 2.04
CA LEU A 70 -10.50 1.95 1.66
C LEU A 70 -10.12 3.08 2.60
N HIS A 71 -10.03 4.29 2.09
CA HIS A 71 -10.10 5.49 2.92
C HIS A 71 -11.51 5.69 3.50
N ALA A 72 -11.65 6.59 4.47
CA ALA A 72 -12.93 6.93 5.08
C ALA A 72 -13.97 7.53 4.08
N ASP A 73 -13.51 8.07 2.97
CA ASP A 73 -14.32 8.57 1.86
C ASP A 73 -14.74 7.47 0.86
N GLY A 74 -14.30 6.23 1.08
CA GLY A 74 -14.58 5.10 0.20
C GLY A 74 -13.60 4.95 -0.98
N THR A 75 -12.54 5.75 -1.03
CA THR A 75 -11.51 5.63 -2.07
C THR A 75 -10.65 4.39 -1.84
N PRO A 76 -10.48 3.49 -2.82
CA PRO A 76 -9.66 2.30 -2.67
C PRO A 76 -8.17 2.64 -2.66
N VAL A 77 -7.47 2.13 -1.65
CA VAL A 77 -6.01 2.27 -1.47
C VAL A 77 -5.28 1.05 -1.99
N VAL A 78 -5.75 -0.14 -1.59
CA VAL A 78 -5.20 -1.42 -2.02
C VAL A 78 -6.37 -2.35 -2.31
N ALA A 79 -6.28 -3.09 -3.39
CA ALA A 79 -7.25 -4.11 -3.75
C ALA A 79 -6.53 -5.36 -4.25
N ASN A 80 -7.12 -6.54 -4.02
CA ASN A 80 -6.65 -7.77 -4.63
C ASN A 80 -7.27 -7.97 -6.02
N ARG A 81 -6.72 -8.92 -6.76
CA ARG A 81 -7.19 -9.25 -8.11
C ARG A 81 -8.66 -9.70 -8.15
N PRO A 82 -9.15 -10.56 -7.24
CA PRO A 82 -10.58 -10.90 -7.17
C PRO A 82 -11.50 -9.70 -7.02
N PHE A 83 -11.13 -8.69 -6.21
CA PHE A 83 -11.92 -7.47 -6.06
C PHE A 83 -12.00 -6.66 -7.37
N ALA A 84 -10.88 -6.49 -8.06
CA ALA A 84 -10.86 -5.82 -9.35
C ALA A 84 -11.76 -6.56 -10.37
N ASN A 85 -11.65 -7.88 -10.44
CA ASN A 85 -12.47 -8.72 -11.34
C ASN A 85 -13.97 -8.64 -11.02
N LEU A 86 -14.35 -8.60 -9.73
CA LEU A 86 -15.75 -8.44 -9.33
C LEU A 86 -16.36 -7.15 -9.90
N LEU A 87 -15.56 -6.08 -9.93
CA LEU A 87 -16.00 -4.78 -10.46
C LEU A 87 -15.74 -4.62 -11.97
N GLY A 88 -15.22 -5.65 -12.64
CA GLY A 88 -14.98 -5.66 -14.09
C GLY A 88 -13.74 -4.90 -14.54
N TYR A 89 -12.76 -4.68 -13.64
CA TYR A 89 -11.48 -4.09 -13.97
C TYR A 89 -10.45 -5.17 -14.29
N ASP A 90 -9.54 -4.87 -15.22
CA ASP A 90 -8.52 -5.83 -15.68
C ASP A 90 -7.39 -6.00 -14.64
N SER A 91 -7.20 -5.01 -13.77
CA SER A 91 -6.18 -5.06 -12.72
C SER A 91 -6.52 -4.17 -11.51
N PRO A 92 -5.95 -4.48 -10.32
CA PRO A 92 -6.07 -3.60 -9.16
C PRO A 92 -5.54 -2.18 -9.41
N ALA A 93 -4.49 -2.03 -10.20
CA ALA A 93 -3.91 -0.73 -10.54
C ALA A 93 -4.86 0.11 -11.41
N GLU A 94 -5.55 -0.52 -12.35
CA GLU A 94 -6.59 0.15 -13.13
C GLU A 94 -7.75 0.59 -12.25
N LEU A 95 -8.23 -0.29 -11.38
CA LEU A 95 -9.27 0.03 -10.42
C LEU A 95 -8.90 1.25 -9.58
N GLN A 96 -7.72 1.29 -8.98
CA GLN A 96 -7.27 2.41 -8.16
C GLN A 96 -7.27 3.74 -8.92
N ARG A 97 -6.76 3.74 -10.14
CA ARG A 97 -6.68 4.94 -10.98
C ARG A 97 -8.06 5.49 -11.34
N ILE A 98 -9.02 4.64 -11.67
CA ILE A 98 -10.35 5.04 -12.11
C ILE A 98 -11.26 5.34 -10.91
N ALA A 99 -11.17 4.52 -9.87
CA ALA A 99 -11.98 4.64 -8.68
C ALA A 99 -11.69 5.91 -7.87
N SER A 100 -10.44 6.41 -7.90
CA SER A 100 -10.08 7.69 -7.29
C SER A 100 -10.80 8.89 -7.93
N THR A 101 -11.20 8.78 -9.22
CA THR A 101 -11.87 9.84 -9.96
C THR A 101 -13.40 9.75 -9.85
N PHE A 102 -13.95 8.55 -9.92
CA PHE A 102 -15.41 8.35 -10.07
C PHE A 102 -16.07 7.63 -8.88
N GLY A 103 -15.28 7.14 -7.92
CA GLY A 103 -15.74 6.29 -6.84
C GLY A 103 -16.22 4.91 -7.33
N ILE A 104 -16.29 3.96 -6.42
CA ILE A 104 -16.76 2.59 -6.69
C ILE A 104 -18.12 2.30 -6.08
N PHE A 105 -18.68 3.22 -5.33
CA PHE A 105 -19.98 3.07 -4.69
C PHE A 105 -21.10 3.68 -5.54
N GLY A 106 -22.30 3.14 -5.38
CA GLY A 106 -23.49 3.57 -6.14
C GLY A 106 -23.98 4.98 -5.83
N GLY A 107 -23.45 5.63 -4.79
CA GLY A 107 -23.80 6.99 -4.38
C GLY A 107 -23.51 7.28 -2.90
N PRO A 108 -23.82 8.50 -2.41
CA PRO A 108 -23.54 8.89 -1.02
C PRO A 108 -24.23 8.00 0.01
N ALA A 109 -25.44 7.56 -0.25
CA ALA A 109 -26.18 6.66 0.66
C ALA A 109 -25.47 5.32 0.87
N GLU A 110 -24.74 4.82 -0.13
CA GLU A 110 -23.95 3.60 -0.02
C GLU A 110 -22.69 3.81 0.83
N LEU A 111 -22.11 5.00 0.81
CA LEU A 111 -21.00 5.37 1.70
C LEU A 111 -21.43 5.43 3.16
N ASP A 112 -22.61 5.96 3.44
CA ASP A 112 -23.16 5.98 4.80
C ASP A 112 -23.47 4.56 5.29
N ARG A 113 -24.00 3.71 4.42
CA ARG A 113 -24.19 2.28 4.72
C ARG A 113 -22.86 1.58 4.98
N LEU A 114 -21.84 1.87 4.18
CA LEU A 114 -20.49 1.36 4.42
C LEU A 114 -20.00 1.72 5.82
N ARG A 115 -20.13 3.00 6.22
CA ARG A 115 -19.72 3.46 7.55
C ARG A 115 -20.44 2.71 8.67
N CYS A 116 -21.76 2.52 8.54
CA CYS A 116 -22.54 1.75 9.51
C CYS A 116 -22.06 0.29 9.56
N THR A 117 -21.79 -0.33 8.42
CA THR A 117 -21.27 -1.71 8.32
C THR A 117 -19.92 -1.86 9.01
N LEU A 118 -19.02 -0.89 8.79
CA LEU A 118 -17.69 -0.89 9.41
C LEU A 118 -17.73 -0.70 10.92
N GLN A 119 -18.70 0.07 11.41
CA GLN A 119 -18.90 0.28 12.85
C GLN A 119 -19.55 -0.93 13.53
N SER A 120 -20.52 -1.56 12.88
CA SER A 120 -21.24 -2.71 13.43
C SER A 120 -20.47 -4.03 13.31
N GLY A 121 -19.55 -4.13 12.34
CA GLY A 121 -18.88 -5.37 11.95
C GLY A 121 -19.81 -6.43 11.33
N SER A 122 -21.09 -6.08 11.10
CA SER A 122 -22.09 -6.99 10.56
C SER A 122 -22.08 -6.99 9.02
N PRO A 123 -22.33 -8.15 8.37
CA PRO A 123 -22.45 -8.19 6.93
C PRO A 123 -23.57 -7.28 6.41
N ALA A 124 -23.32 -6.60 5.29
CA ALA A 124 -24.33 -5.80 4.61
C ALA A 124 -24.21 -5.97 3.09
N THR A 125 -25.30 -5.73 2.37
CA THR A 125 -25.28 -5.69 0.91
C THR A 125 -25.26 -4.25 0.45
N LEU A 126 -24.23 -3.89 -0.31
CA LEU A 126 -24.03 -2.55 -0.88
C LEU A 126 -24.04 -2.61 -2.41
N LEU A 127 -24.43 -1.49 -3.02
CA LEU A 127 -24.37 -1.32 -4.46
C LEU A 127 -23.03 -0.75 -4.88
N PHE A 128 -22.30 -1.53 -5.65
CA PHE A 128 -21.05 -1.11 -6.25
C PHE A 128 -21.26 -0.74 -7.72
N ARG A 129 -20.50 0.24 -8.19
CA ARG A 129 -20.45 0.60 -9.60
C ARG A 129 -19.31 -0.11 -10.29
N ARG A 130 -19.63 -0.87 -11.32
CA ARG A 130 -18.67 -1.58 -12.16
C ARG A 130 -18.02 -0.65 -13.19
N LYS A 131 -16.96 -1.13 -13.86
CA LYS A 131 -16.29 -0.45 -14.95
C LYS A 131 -17.22 -0.08 -16.11
N ASP A 132 -18.18 -0.94 -16.42
CA ASP A 132 -19.21 -0.74 -17.47
C ASP A 132 -20.33 0.23 -17.06
N GLY A 133 -20.28 0.81 -15.86
CA GLY A 133 -21.28 1.71 -15.31
C GLY A 133 -22.47 1.01 -14.67
N GLN A 134 -22.60 -0.31 -14.79
CA GLN A 134 -23.66 -1.07 -14.14
C GLN A 134 -23.46 -1.07 -12.63
N ARG A 135 -24.57 -1.27 -11.91
CA ARG A 135 -24.54 -1.41 -10.45
C ARG A 135 -24.73 -2.90 -10.09
N GLU A 136 -23.86 -3.39 -9.26
CA GLU A 136 -23.92 -4.77 -8.76
C GLU A 136 -24.04 -4.77 -7.24
N ALA A 137 -24.98 -5.56 -6.73
CA ALA A 137 -25.15 -5.75 -5.30
C ALA A 137 -24.14 -6.78 -4.82
N LEU A 138 -23.26 -6.35 -3.92
CA LEU A 138 -22.22 -7.21 -3.34
C LEU A 138 -22.36 -7.24 -1.83
N GLN A 139 -22.19 -8.40 -1.25
CA GLN A 139 -22.11 -8.57 0.19
C GLN A 139 -20.73 -8.12 0.69
N ILE A 140 -20.73 -7.27 1.69
CA ILE A 140 -19.52 -6.71 2.31
C ILE A 140 -19.47 -7.08 3.79
N VAL A 141 -18.29 -7.41 4.25
CA VAL A 141 -17.95 -7.51 5.66
C VAL A 141 -16.68 -6.69 5.86
N GLY A 142 -16.63 -5.88 6.89
CA GLY A 142 -15.46 -5.04 7.11
C GLY A 142 -15.29 -4.62 8.55
N ALA A 143 -14.11 -4.11 8.83
CA ALA A 143 -13.75 -3.48 10.10
C ALA A 143 -12.95 -2.20 9.83
N GLY A 144 -13.23 -1.17 10.62
CA GLY A 144 -12.42 0.04 10.60
C GLY A 144 -11.05 -0.22 11.25
N TRP A 145 -10.00 0.20 10.57
CA TRP A 145 -8.63 0.17 11.12
C TRP A 145 -8.24 1.56 11.58
N ALA A 146 -8.57 1.84 12.84
CA ALA A 146 -8.51 3.18 13.42
C ALA A 146 -7.11 3.83 13.37
N GLU A 147 -6.05 3.03 13.58
CA GLU A 147 -4.67 3.55 13.63
C GLU A 147 -4.15 4.05 12.27
N ALA A 148 -4.65 3.50 11.18
CA ALA A 148 -4.21 3.86 9.83
C ALA A 148 -5.20 4.78 9.09
N GLY A 149 -6.36 5.12 9.68
CA GLY A 149 -7.42 5.85 8.99
C GLY A 149 -7.98 5.10 7.77
N LEU A 150 -7.78 3.78 7.74
CA LEU A 150 -8.18 2.89 6.66
C LEU A 150 -9.27 1.92 7.13
N ASN A 151 -10.03 1.41 6.18
CA ASN A 151 -11.06 0.42 6.41
C ASN A 151 -10.73 -0.83 5.58
N ALA A 152 -10.64 -1.98 6.23
CA ALA A 152 -10.44 -3.26 5.55
C ALA A 152 -11.81 -3.88 5.26
N VAL A 153 -12.05 -4.25 4.02
CA VAL A 153 -13.31 -4.85 3.58
C VAL A 153 -13.06 -6.13 2.79
N ALA A 154 -13.88 -7.14 3.07
CA ALA A 154 -14.00 -8.34 2.25
C ALA A 154 -15.35 -8.28 1.53
N VAL A 155 -15.33 -8.54 0.22
CA VAL A 155 -16.48 -8.41 -0.66
C VAL A 155 -16.66 -9.70 -1.45
N ARG A 156 -17.92 -10.16 -1.56
CA ARG A 156 -18.29 -11.29 -2.39
C ARG A 156 -19.62 -11.03 -3.11
N ARG A 157 -19.89 -11.78 -4.15
CA ARG A 157 -21.22 -11.77 -4.76
C ARG A 157 -22.25 -12.26 -3.75
N ASP A 158 -23.40 -11.61 -3.77
CA ASP A 158 -24.55 -12.06 -3.00
C ASP A 158 -25.29 -13.14 -3.80
N ASP A 159 -24.91 -14.41 -3.57
CA ASP A 159 -25.53 -15.55 -4.24
C ASP A 159 -27.00 -15.77 -3.80
N THR A 160 -27.46 -15.03 -2.79
CA THR A 160 -28.83 -15.06 -2.30
C THR A 160 -29.75 -14.05 -2.99
N ALA A 161 -29.18 -13.09 -3.75
CA ALA A 161 -29.97 -12.18 -4.54
C ALA A 161 -30.54 -12.92 -5.76
N LEU A 162 -31.84 -13.15 -5.77
CA LEU A 162 -32.62 -13.69 -6.91
C LEU A 162 -32.18 -13.01 -8.23
N PRO A 163 -32.02 -13.80 -9.32
CA PRO A 163 -31.67 -13.24 -10.62
C PRO A 163 -32.69 -12.15 -10.99
N ARG A 164 -32.22 -10.92 -11.15
CA ARG A 164 -33.08 -9.82 -11.59
C ARG A 164 -33.70 -10.21 -12.92
N ALA A 165 -35.03 -10.29 -12.93
CA ALA A 165 -35.81 -10.41 -14.16
C ALA A 165 -35.37 -9.32 -15.13
N THR A 166 -34.80 -9.69 -16.25
CA THR A 166 -34.60 -8.82 -17.39
C THR A 166 -35.95 -8.23 -17.77
N PRO A 167 -36.12 -6.89 -17.88
CA PRO A 167 -37.35 -6.35 -18.42
C PRO A 167 -37.47 -6.87 -19.86
N ARG A 168 -38.49 -7.69 -20.11
CA ARG A 168 -38.90 -8.03 -21.47
C ARG A 168 -39.31 -6.70 -22.16
N SER A 169 -38.49 -6.31 -23.13
CA SER A 169 -38.91 -5.29 -24.11
C SER A 169 -40.14 -5.82 -24.85
N ALA A 170 -41.25 -5.15 -24.68
CA ALA A 170 -42.41 -5.23 -25.55
C ALA A 170 -42.20 -4.26 -26.72
#